data_280ecf9f3846b4bbf182b842020d4abb
#
_entry.id   280ecf9f3846b4bbf182b842020d4abb
#
_cell.length_a   1.000
_cell.length_b   1.000
_cell.length_c   1.000
_cell.angle_alpha   90.00
_cell.angle_beta   90.00
_cell.angle_gamma   90.00
#
_symmetry.space_group_name_H-M   'P 1'
#
loop_
_entity.id
_entity.type
_entity.pdbx_description
1 polymer ?
#
loop_
_entity_poly.entity_id
_entity_poly.type
_entity_poly.pdbx_seq_one_letter_code
_entity_poly.pdbx_strand_id
1 'polypeptide(L)'
;MLLGLDVGGTFTDAVIIDGHRVVSSAKRRTTKNNLMQGIGEALDAVLDSCDTSNIEQVTLSTTVVTNTIVEKKEQVVDLYVVTGPGRNVDDIFPVSPIYLQGYTDHRGIVVERTSTDGVRGIARMVQERSGTDLAAVSAKFGVRNPQEELSITETLQETYNTISNGSLLSGSLNFPRRTISAYFNSAVTPVFTVFKKNVEDALSVRNIKAPL
;
A
#
# COMPACT_ATOMS: atom_id res chain seq x y z
N MET A 1 26.39 11.27 3.20
CA MET A 1 25.64 11.17 4.48
C MET A 1 24.26 10.55 4.23
N LEU A 2 23.66 9.93 5.25
CA LEU A 2 22.32 9.34 5.21
C LEU A 2 21.41 10.13 6.15
N LEU A 3 20.18 10.43 5.70
CA LEU A 3 19.13 11.02 6.53
C LEU A 3 18.08 9.96 6.85
N GLY A 4 17.85 9.68 8.12
CA GLY A 4 16.79 8.82 8.62
C GLY A 4 15.65 9.65 9.21
N LEU A 5 14.40 9.31 8.86
CA LEU A 5 13.17 9.88 9.42
C LEU A 5 12.31 8.75 9.96
N ASP A 6 11.86 8.86 11.21
CA ASP A 6 10.84 7.99 11.78
C ASP A 6 9.64 8.83 12.22
N VAL A 7 8.52 8.66 11.50
CA VAL A 7 7.29 9.41 11.74
C VAL A 7 6.29 8.53 12.45
N GLY A 8 6.33 8.61 13.79
CA GLY A 8 5.40 7.90 14.66
C GLY A 8 4.15 8.72 15.00
N GLY A 9 3.19 8.09 15.68
CA GLY A 9 1.93 8.74 16.08
C GLY A 9 2.09 9.82 17.16
N THR A 10 3.21 9.85 17.90
CA THR A 10 3.45 10.78 19.01
C THR A 10 4.69 11.65 18.80
N PHE A 11 5.72 11.08 18.22
CA PHE A 11 6.99 11.76 17.95
C PHE A 11 7.44 11.48 16.52
N THR A 12 8.14 12.48 15.96
CA THR A 12 8.91 12.38 14.73
C THR A 12 10.39 12.51 15.10
N ASP A 13 11.16 11.50 14.77
CA ASP A 13 12.59 11.45 14.98
C ASP A 13 13.32 11.65 13.65
N ALA A 14 14.37 12.45 13.64
CA ALA A 14 15.24 12.65 12.49
C ALA A 14 16.71 12.46 12.90
N VAL A 15 17.51 11.83 12.03
CA VAL A 15 18.92 11.57 12.29
C VAL A 15 19.75 11.71 11.02
N ILE A 16 20.93 12.33 11.13
CA ILE A 16 21.95 12.33 10.07
C ILE A 16 23.11 11.47 10.49
N ILE A 17 23.51 10.56 9.62
CA ILE A 17 24.59 9.61 9.84
C ILE A 17 25.65 9.80 8.74
N ASP A 18 26.91 9.90 9.15
CA ASP A 18 28.05 9.87 8.25
C ASP A 18 28.93 8.65 8.56
N GLY A 19 29.01 7.70 7.65
CA GLY A 19 29.61 6.40 7.88
C GLY A 19 28.98 5.67 9.07
N HIS A 20 29.69 5.58 10.18
CA HIS A 20 29.22 4.94 11.42
C HIS A 20 28.93 5.93 12.57
N ARG A 21 28.94 7.22 12.27
CA ARG A 21 28.79 8.28 13.28
C ARG A 21 27.48 9.04 13.10
N VAL A 22 26.74 9.21 14.19
CA VAL A 22 25.62 10.15 14.24
C VAL A 22 26.19 11.57 14.25
N VAL A 23 25.88 12.36 13.24
CA VAL A 23 26.31 13.76 13.09
C VAL A 23 25.33 14.68 13.79
N SER A 24 24.04 14.45 13.60
CA SER A 24 22.97 15.24 14.20
C SER A 24 21.73 14.37 14.44
N SER A 25 20.95 14.70 15.47
CA SER A 25 19.67 14.04 15.73
C SER A 25 18.68 15.02 16.32
N ALA A 26 17.41 14.86 15.98
CA ALA A 26 16.33 15.68 16.50
C ALA A 26 15.09 14.82 16.76
N LYS A 27 14.35 15.19 17.81
CA LYS A 27 13.06 14.60 18.14
C LYS A 27 12.03 15.72 18.33
N ARG A 28 10.88 15.61 17.66
CA ARG A 28 9.79 16.57 17.73
C ARG A 28 8.47 15.87 17.98
N ARG A 29 7.49 16.58 18.56
CA ARG A 29 6.15 16.03 18.71
C ARG A 29 5.46 15.93 17.34
N THR A 30 4.86 14.79 17.07
CA THR A 30 4.00 14.63 15.91
C THR A 30 2.69 15.37 16.13
N THR A 31 2.37 16.34 15.27
CA THR A 31 1.11 17.08 15.32
C THR A 31 0.06 16.27 14.54
N LYS A 32 -0.86 15.60 15.23
CA LYS A 32 -1.86 14.69 14.62
C LYS A 32 -2.67 15.32 13.48
N ASN A 33 -3.01 16.61 13.61
CA ASN A 33 -3.79 17.33 12.59
C ASN A 33 -2.92 17.97 11.50
N ASN A 34 -1.60 17.95 11.65
CA ASN A 34 -0.65 18.49 10.68
C ASN A 34 0.71 17.76 10.82
N LEU A 35 0.77 16.55 10.28
CA LEU A 35 1.99 15.73 10.29
C LEU A 35 3.20 16.48 9.72
N MET A 36 2.94 17.39 8.75
CA MET A 36 3.98 18.16 8.08
C MET A 36 4.71 19.13 9.01
N GLN A 37 4.01 19.67 10.01
CA GLN A 37 4.65 20.58 10.97
C GLN A 37 5.74 19.83 11.77
N GLY A 38 5.41 18.69 12.37
CA GLY A 38 6.37 17.90 13.14
C GLY A 38 7.54 17.38 12.30
N ILE A 39 7.26 16.95 11.05
CA ILE A 39 8.30 16.56 10.08
C ILE A 39 9.21 17.74 9.75
N GLY A 40 8.63 18.90 9.42
CA GLY A 40 9.37 20.11 9.10
C GLY A 40 10.26 20.55 10.25
N GLU A 41 9.73 20.63 11.48
CA GLU A 41 10.49 21.00 12.69
C GLU A 41 11.63 20.01 13.00
N ALA A 42 11.42 18.71 12.76
CA ALA A 42 12.46 17.70 12.94
C ALA A 42 13.56 17.82 11.89
N LEU A 43 13.19 18.03 10.62
CA LEU A 43 14.13 18.27 9.53
C LEU A 43 14.94 19.54 9.75
N ASP A 44 14.30 20.67 10.08
CA ASP A 44 15.00 21.94 10.31
C ASP A 44 16.02 21.79 11.43
N ALA A 45 15.64 21.15 12.53
CA ALA A 45 16.54 20.96 13.67
C ALA A 45 17.72 20.03 13.39
N VAL A 46 17.54 18.99 12.55
CA VAL A 46 18.64 18.06 12.24
C VAL A 46 19.58 18.62 11.16
N LEU A 47 19.08 19.52 10.30
CA LEU A 47 19.82 20.13 9.20
C LEU A 47 20.58 21.43 9.59
N ASP A 48 20.30 22.00 10.76
CA ASP A 48 20.83 23.32 11.19
C ASP A 48 22.35 23.46 11.07
N SER A 49 23.08 22.35 11.21
CA SER A 49 24.55 22.29 11.13
C SER A 49 25.08 21.41 10.00
N CYS A 50 24.26 21.05 9.03
CA CYS A 50 24.63 20.11 7.96
C CYS A 50 24.43 20.72 6.57
N ASP A 51 25.38 20.47 5.68
CA ASP A 51 25.23 20.76 4.28
C ASP A 51 24.34 19.69 3.62
N THR A 52 23.15 20.12 3.17
CA THR A 52 22.14 19.24 2.55
C THR A 52 22.64 18.60 1.26
N SER A 53 23.62 19.20 0.56
CA SER A 53 24.20 18.66 -0.67
C SER A 53 24.96 17.35 -0.46
N ASN A 54 25.38 17.05 0.76
CA ASN A 54 26.08 15.82 1.13
C ASN A 54 25.16 14.66 1.52
N ILE A 55 23.83 14.86 1.49
CA ILE A 55 22.86 13.80 1.76
C ILE A 55 22.70 12.99 0.48
N GLU A 56 23.00 11.69 0.53
CA GLU A 56 23.00 10.77 -0.61
C GLU A 56 21.73 9.91 -0.65
N GLN A 57 21.11 9.69 0.52
CA GLN A 57 19.90 8.86 0.66
C GLN A 57 19.06 9.33 1.83
N VAL A 58 17.74 9.24 1.67
CA VAL A 58 16.75 9.41 2.74
C VAL A 58 16.09 8.07 3.02
N THR A 59 15.96 7.70 4.28
CA THR A 59 15.22 6.50 4.71
C THR A 59 14.07 6.93 5.59
N LEU A 60 12.87 6.47 5.25
CA LEU A 60 11.63 6.80 5.95
C LEU A 60 11.05 5.57 6.65
N SER A 61 10.80 5.69 7.95
CA SER A 61 9.98 4.78 8.74
C SER A 61 8.70 5.49 9.18
N THR A 62 7.58 4.77 9.22
CA THR A 62 6.33 5.36 9.69
C THR A 62 5.34 4.32 10.20
N THR A 63 4.51 4.72 11.16
CA THR A 63 3.38 3.94 11.66
C THR A 63 2.04 4.39 11.06
N VAL A 64 2.04 5.30 10.08
CA VAL A 64 0.82 5.89 9.52
C VAL A 64 -0.14 4.83 8.99
N VAL A 65 0.38 3.84 8.27
CA VAL A 65 -0.41 2.73 7.70
C VAL A 65 -0.98 1.84 8.82
N THR A 66 -0.16 1.45 9.77
CA THR A 66 -0.57 0.62 10.92
C THR A 66 -1.66 1.32 11.74
N ASN A 67 -1.47 2.62 12.01
CA ASN A 67 -2.44 3.41 12.76
C ASN A 67 -3.77 3.55 11.99
N THR A 68 -3.72 3.72 10.66
CA THR A 68 -4.94 3.76 9.83
C THR A 68 -5.78 2.50 9.99
N ILE A 69 -5.14 1.32 9.95
CA ILE A 69 -5.83 0.03 10.12
C ILE A 69 -6.33 -0.16 11.55
N VAL A 70 -5.50 0.12 12.56
CA VAL A 70 -5.87 -0.06 13.98
C VAL A 70 -7.01 0.88 14.38
N GLU A 71 -7.03 2.10 13.86
CA GLU A 71 -8.07 3.10 14.10
C GLU A 71 -9.32 2.91 13.22
N LYS A 72 -9.34 1.89 12.35
CA LYS A 72 -10.43 1.59 11.40
C LYS A 72 -10.76 2.79 10.50
N LYS A 73 -9.73 3.44 9.98
CA LYS A 73 -9.81 4.60 9.06
C LYS A 73 -9.42 4.24 7.64
N GLU A 74 -9.22 2.96 7.37
CA GLU A 74 -8.95 2.46 6.03
C GLU A 74 -10.13 2.74 5.10
N GLN A 75 -9.83 2.93 3.82
CA GLN A 75 -10.86 3.20 2.82
C GLN A 75 -11.54 1.91 2.37
N VAL A 76 -12.77 2.04 1.89
CA VAL A 76 -13.54 0.95 1.33
C VAL A 76 -12.86 0.46 0.05
N VAL A 77 -12.76 -0.85 -0.11
CA VAL A 77 -12.14 -1.52 -1.26
C VAL A 77 -13.10 -2.58 -1.79
N ASP A 78 -13.29 -2.63 -3.08
CA ASP A 78 -14.01 -3.71 -3.76
C ASP A 78 -13.09 -4.90 -3.94
N LEU A 79 -13.41 -6.01 -3.25
CA LEU A 79 -12.57 -7.21 -3.18
C LEU A 79 -13.03 -8.27 -4.18
N TYR A 80 -12.25 -8.50 -5.22
CA TYR A 80 -12.50 -9.51 -6.24
C TYR A 80 -11.71 -10.79 -5.96
N VAL A 81 -12.39 -11.93 -5.99
CA VAL A 81 -11.73 -13.22 -5.72
C VAL A 81 -12.11 -14.28 -6.74
N VAL A 82 -11.12 -15.09 -7.13
CA VAL A 82 -11.30 -16.30 -7.93
C VAL A 82 -10.92 -17.49 -7.05
N THR A 83 -11.92 -18.20 -6.53
CA THR A 83 -11.70 -19.31 -5.58
C THR A 83 -11.68 -20.66 -6.27
N GLY A 84 -12.34 -20.79 -7.42
CA GLY A 84 -12.63 -22.09 -8.03
C GLY A 84 -13.48 -22.98 -7.11
N PRO A 85 -13.57 -24.27 -7.37
CA PRO A 85 -14.32 -25.21 -6.55
C PRO A 85 -13.67 -25.36 -5.16
N GLY A 86 -14.51 -25.52 -4.14
CA GLY A 86 -14.04 -25.78 -2.76
C GLY A 86 -14.90 -25.11 -1.69
N ARG A 87 -14.31 -24.94 -0.49
CA ARG A 87 -14.99 -24.35 0.66
C ARG A 87 -15.24 -22.87 0.44
N ASN A 88 -16.44 -22.40 0.82
CA ASN A 88 -16.72 -20.97 0.94
C ASN A 88 -15.77 -20.33 1.98
N VAL A 89 -15.29 -19.14 1.69
CA VAL A 89 -14.31 -18.40 2.49
C VAL A 89 -14.84 -17.02 2.92
N ASP A 90 -16.15 -16.76 2.80
CA ASP A 90 -16.76 -15.46 3.10
C ASP A 90 -16.42 -14.95 4.50
N ASP A 91 -16.46 -15.81 5.50
CA ASP A 91 -16.25 -15.44 6.89
C ASP A 91 -14.77 -15.08 7.23
N ILE A 92 -13.86 -15.22 6.27
CA ILE A 92 -12.42 -15.04 6.50
C ILE A 92 -11.99 -13.61 6.12
N PHE A 93 -12.75 -12.95 5.25
CA PHE A 93 -12.35 -11.65 4.70
C PHE A 93 -12.96 -10.48 5.47
N PRO A 94 -12.29 -9.31 5.48
CA PRO A 94 -12.77 -8.13 6.18
C PRO A 94 -14.06 -7.53 5.58
N VAL A 95 -14.36 -7.88 4.33
CA VAL A 95 -15.56 -7.49 3.59
C VAL A 95 -16.09 -8.68 2.79
N SER A 96 -17.36 -8.64 2.40
CA SER A 96 -17.94 -9.63 1.50
C SER A 96 -17.26 -9.55 0.12
N PRO A 97 -16.59 -10.61 -0.34
CA PRO A 97 -15.90 -10.56 -1.61
C PRO A 97 -16.85 -10.69 -2.80
N ILE A 98 -16.41 -10.15 -3.93
CA ILE A 98 -17.07 -10.32 -5.23
C ILE A 98 -16.44 -11.55 -5.90
N TYR A 99 -17.21 -12.60 -5.98
CA TYR A 99 -16.75 -13.84 -6.60
C TYR A 99 -16.80 -13.75 -8.13
N LEU A 100 -15.66 -14.02 -8.74
CA LEU A 100 -15.54 -14.18 -10.18
C LEU A 100 -15.47 -15.66 -10.54
N GLN A 101 -16.11 -16.03 -11.66
CA GLN A 101 -15.94 -17.36 -12.22
C GLN A 101 -14.54 -17.51 -12.78
N GLY A 102 -13.99 -18.70 -12.64
CA GLY A 102 -12.64 -19.03 -13.08
C GLY A 102 -11.99 -20.03 -12.12
N TYR A 103 -11.02 -20.75 -12.62
CA TYR A 103 -10.33 -21.76 -11.81
C TYR A 103 -8.92 -22.06 -12.33
N THR A 104 -7.95 -21.87 -11.45
CA THR A 104 -6.58 -22.37 -11.60
C THR A 104 -6.37 -23.51 -10.60
N ASP A 105 -5.84 -24.65 -11.05
CA ASP A 105 -5.61 -25.79 -10.20
C ASP A 105 -4.32 -25.63 -9.34
N HIS A 106 -4.10 -26.59 -8.43
CA HIS A 106 -2.95 -26.58 -7.52
C HIS A 106 -1.58 -26.71 -8.22
N ARG A 107 -1.54 -27.09 -9.49
CA ARG A 107 -0.34 -27.15 -10.33
C ARG A 107 -0.09 -25.85 -11.09
N GLY A 108 -1.04 -24.91 -11.06
CA GLY A 108 -0.99 -23.65 -11.81
C GLY A 108 -1.57 -23.76 -13.22
N ILE A 109 -2.35 -24.83 -13.52
CA ILE A 109 -3.03 -24.95 -14.81
C ILE A 109 -4.35 -24.20 -14.72
N VAL A 110 -4.58 -23.28 -15.66
CA VAL A 110 -5.86 -22.59 -15.81
C VAL A 110 -6.85 -23.59 -16.39
N VAL A 111 -7.79 -24.02 -15.59
CA VAL A 111 -8.85 -24.99 -15.97
C VAL A 111 -10.05 -24.27 -16.56
N GLU A 112 -10.38 -23.11 -15.99
CA GLU A 112 -11.47 -22.25 -16.45
C GLU A 112 -10.99 -20.79 -16.41
N ARG A 113 -11.09 -20.08 -17.52
CA ARG A 113 -10.71 -18.68 -17.62
C ARG A 113 -11.81 -17.77 -17.12
N THR A 114 -11.41 -16.72 -16.42
CA THR A 114 -12.32 -15.63 -16.05
C THR A 114 -12.68 -14.80 -17.29
N SER A 115 -13.97 -14.56 -17.50
CA SER A 115 -14.44 -13.73 -18.61
C SER A 115 -14.13 -12.25 -18.35
N THR A 116 -13.34 -11.63 -19.20
CA THR A 116 -13.01 -10.19 -19.12
C THR A 116 -14.26 -9.31 -19.28
N ASP A 117 -15.18 -9.67 -20.19
CA ASP A 117 -16.44 -8.94 -20.35
C ASP A 117 -17.35 -9.07 -19.12
N GLY A 118 -17.37 -10.26 -18.51
CA GLY A 118 -18.05 -10.48 -17.23
C GLY A 118 -17.47 -9.64 -16.11
N VAL A 119 -16.14 -9.58 -16.00
CA VAL A 119 -15.43 -8.73 -15.01
C VAL A 119 -15.77 -7.26 -15.22
N ARG A 120 -15.72 -6.78 -16.47
CA ARG A 120 -16.03 -5.38 -16.82
C ARG A 120 -17.46 -4.99 -16.42
N GLY A 121 -18.43 -5.86 -16.71
CA GLY A 121 -19.83 -5.63 -16.36
C GLY A 121 -20.06 -5.61 -14.85
N ILE A 122 -19.47 -6.54 -14.11
CA ILE A 122 -19.55 -6.61 -12.66
C ILE A 122 -18.85 -5.39 -12.02
N ALA A 123 -17.67 -5.02 -12.50
CA ALA A 123 -16.88 -3.92 -11.95
C ALA A 123 -17.66 -2.59 -11.99
N ARG A 124 -18.28 -2.25 -13.11
CA ARG A 124 -19.10 -1.04 -13.22
C ARG A 124 -20.26 -1.03 -12.23
N MET A 125 -21.01 -2.13 -12.15
CA MET A 125 -22.14 -2.28 -11.25
C MET A 125 -21.74 -2.16 -9.76
N VAL A 126 -20.60 -2.74 -9.41
CA VAL A 126 -20.09 -2.74 -8.03
C VAL A 126 -19.59 -1.34 -7.67
N GLN A 127 -18.77 -0.74 -8.51
CA GLN A 127 -18.20 0.59 -8.30
C GLN A 127 -19.29 1.67 -8.21
N GLU A 128 -20.35 1.59 -9.00
CA GLU A 128 -21.51 2.48 -8.89
C GLU A 128 -22.21 2.41 -7.51
N ARG A 129 -22.17 1.24 -6.85
CA ARG A 129 -22.76 1.05 -5.51
C ARG A 129 -21.82 1.45 -4.38
N SER A 130 -20.55 1.09 -4.49
CA SER A 130 -19.54 1.34 -3.46
C SER A 130 -19.03 2.77 -3.50
N GLY A 131 -18.99 3.38 -4.69
CA GLY A 131 -18.41 4.70 -4.93
C GLY A 131 -16.90 4.77 -4.69
N THR A 132 -16.22 3.62 -4.56
CA THR A 132 -14.78 3.57 -4.32
C THR A 132 -13.99 3.44 -5.63
N ASP A 133 -12.81 4.06 -5.67
CA ASP A 133 -11.83 3.91 -6.75
C ASP A 133 -10.75 2.85 -6.44
N LEU A 134 -10.98 2.06 -5.39
CA LEU A 134 -10.02 1.08 -4.88
C LEU A 134 -10.54 -0.34 -5.07
N ALA A 135 -9.73 -1.21 -5.66
CA ALA A 135 -10.01 -2.63 -5.78
C ALA A 135 -8.84 -3.49 -5.30
N ALA A 136 -9.14 -4.72 -4.94
CA ALA A 136 -8.16 -5.75 -4.69
C ALA A 136 -8.55 -7.04 -5.42
N VAL A 137 -7.57 -7.75 -5.94
CA VAL A 137 -7.76 -9.00 -6.70
C VAL A 137 -6.93 -10.10 -6.09
N SER A 138 -7.52 -11.27 -5.90
CA SER A 138 -6.77 -12.46 -5.49
C SER A 138 -7.40 -13.74 -6.05
N ALA A 139 -6.56 -14.60 -6.62
CA ALA A 139 -6.97 -15.92 -7.10
C ALA A 139 -6.34 -17.05 -6.27
N LYS A 140 -7.12 -18.09 -6.00
CA LYS A 140 -6.58 -19.31 -5.40
C LYS A 140 -5.55 -19.91 -6.36
N PHE A 141 -4.38 -20.21 -5.84
CA PHE A 141 -3.21 -20.63 -6.61
C PHE A 141 -2.62 -19.59 -7.58
N GLY A 142 -3.00 -18.30 -7.50
CA GLY A 142 -2.42 -17.21 -8.30
C GLY A 142 -0.89 -17.12 -8.20
N VAL A 143 -0.27 -17.54 -7.09
CA VAL A 143 1.21 -17.62 -6.97
C VAL A 143 1.83 -18.73 -7.81
N ARG A 144 1.05 -19.73 -8.24
CA ARG A 144 1.52 -20.77 -9.18
C ARG A 144 1.41 -20.31 -10.62
N ASN A 145 0.36 -19.52 -10.91
CA ASN A 145 0.12 -18.92 -12.20
C ASN A 145 -0.66 -17.61 -12.02
N PRO A 146 -0.02 -16.44 -12.14
CA PRO A 146 -0.65 -15.15 -11.89
C PRO A 146 -1.51 -14.65 -13.06
N GLN A 147 -1.57 -15.34 -14.17
CA GLN A 147 -2.21 -14.90 -15.43
C GLN A 147 -3.66 -14.45 -15.23
N GLU A 148 -4.47 -15.19 -14.46
CA GLU A 148 -5.86 -14.83 -14.19
C GLU A 148 -5.95 -13.55 -13.34
N GLU A 149 -5.15 -13.42 -12.28
CA GLU A 149 -5.10 -12.18 -11.48
C GLU A 149 -4.66 -10.98 -12.33
N LEU A 150 -3.67 -11.14 -13.19
CA LEU A 150 -3.17 -10.07 -14.07
C LEU A 150 -4.23 -9.65 -15.08
N SER A 151 -4.87 -10.60 -15.75
CA SER A 151 -5.94 -10.30 -16.74
C SER A 151 -7.13 -9.59 -16.11
N ILE A 152 -7.53 -10.01 -14.90
CA ILE A 152 -8.58 -9.33 -14.13
C ILE A 152 -8.14 -7.92 -13.76
N THR A 153 -6.91 -7.76 -13.28
CA THR A 153 -6.34 -6.45 -12.90
C THR A 153 -6.35 -5.48 -14.08
N GLU A 154 -5.88 -5.92 -15.26
CA GLU A 154 -5.93 -5.12 -16.49
C GLU A 154 -7.35 -4.66 -16.84
N THR A 155 -8.33 -5.56 -16.71
CA THR A 155 -9.74 -5.23 -16.98
C THR A 155 -10.29 -4.24 -15.95
N LEU A 156 -9.93 -4.39 -14.67
CA LEU A 156 -10.39 -3.51 -13.61
C LEU A 156 -9.78 -2.09 -13.68
N GLN A 157 -8.63 -1.91 -14.33
CA GLN A 157 -8.02 -0.60 -14.57
C GLN A 157 -8.90 0.35 -15.40
N GLU A 158 -9.90 -0.19 -16.12
CA GLU A 158 -10.91 0.62 -16.80
C GLU A 158 -11.89 1.31 -15.83
N THR A 159 -11.95 0.85 -14.58
CA THR A 159 -12.95 1.28 -13.58
C THR A 159 -12.30 1.83 -12.30
N TYR A 160 -11.17 1.27 -11.85
CA TYR A 160 -10.52 1.60 -10.58
C TYR A 160 -9.15 2.24 -10.79
N ASN A 161 -8.83 3.25 -9.99
CA ASN A 161 -7.54 3.94 -10.04
C ASN A 161 -6.43 3.21 -9.27
N THR A 162 -6.80 2.47 -8.21
CA THR A 162 -5.85 1.72 -7.39
C THR A 162 -6.30 0.27 -7.28
N ILE A 163 -5.43 -0.65 -7.70
CA ILE A 163 -5.71 -2.08 -7.66
C ILE A 163 -4.52 -2.80 -7.05
N SER A 164 -4.77 -3.59 -6.01
CA SER A 164 -3.75 -4.48 -5.42
C SER A 164 -3.97 -5.91 -5.86
N ASN A 165 -2.90 -6.53 -6.32
CA ASN A 165 -2.91 -7.91 -6.80
C ASN A 165 -2.23 -8.82 -5.77
N GLY A 166 -2.93 -9.87 -5.33
CA GLY A 166 -2.48 -10.73 -4.25
C GLY A 166 -1.21 -11.50 -4.56
N SER A 167 -1.02 -12.01 -5.78
CA SER A 167 0.17 -12.77 -6.16
C SER A 167 1.41 -11.91 -6.31
N LEU A 168 1.25 -10.62 -6.67
CA LEU A 168 2.37 -9.67 -6.75
C LEU A 168 2.84 -9.21 -5.38
N LEU A 169 1.93 -9.11 -4.41
CA LEU A 169 2.25 -8.67 -3.04
C LEU A 169 2.89 -9.79 -2.20
N SER A 170 2.55 -11.04 -2.46
CA SER A 170 3.04 -12.16 -1.65
C SER A 170 3.14 -13.45 -2.44
N GLY A 171 4.30 -14.07 -2.44
CA GLY A 171 4.53 -15.41 -2.97
C GLY A 171 3.99 -16.56 -2.10
N SER A 172 3.29 -16.26 -1.00
CA SER A 172 2.75 -17.27 -0.10
C SER A 172 1.57 -18.03 -0.71
N LEU A 173 1.54 -19.35 -0.56
CA LEU A 173 0.41 -20.20 -0.98
C LEU A 173 -0.86 -19.99 -0.14
N ASN A 174 -0.76 -19.33 1.02
CA ASN A 174 -1.91 -19.04 1.87
C ASN A 174 -2.84 -18.01 1.20
N PHE A 175 -3.83 -18.49 0.47
CA PHE A 175 -4.79 -17.69 -0.28
C PHE A 175 -5.53 -16.66 0.60
N PRO A 176 -6.15 -17.01 1.75
CA PRO A 176 -6.81 -16.03 2.60
C PRO A 176 -5.89 -14.91 3.05
N ARG A 177 -4.69 -15.24 3.53
CA ARG A 177 -3.72 -14.24 4.00
C ARG A 177 -3.31 -13.30 2.88
N ARG A 178 -3.07 -13.83 1.68
CA ARG A 178 -2.70 -13.05 0.49
C ARG A 178 -3.82 -12.09 0.08
N THR A 179 -5.06 -12.58 0.10
CA THR A 179 -6.26 -11.80 -0.21
C THR A 179 -6.45 -10.64 0.78
N ILE A 180 -6.32 -10.92 2.09
CA ILE A 180 -6.38 -9.89 3.13
C ILE A 180 -5.25 -8.85 2.97
N SER A 181 -4.05 -9.30 2.60
CA SER A 181 -2.93 -8.38 2.33
C SER A 181 -3.22 -7.47 1.14
N ALA A 182 -3.81 -8.01 0.05
CA ALA A 182 -4.20 -7.21 -1.11
C ALA A 182 -5.28 -6.19 -0.76
N TYR A 183 -6.29 -6.59 0.00
CA TYR A 183 -7.33 -5.70 0.49
C TYR A 183 -6.76 -4.51 1.27
N PHE A 184 -5.98 -4.78 2.33
CA PHE A 184 -5.42 -3.71 3.15
C PHE A 184 -4.40 -2.87 2.40
N ASN A 185 -3.64 -3.44 1.46
CA ASN A 185 -2.72 -2.64 0.64
C ASN A 185 -3.47 -1.60 -0.18
N SER A 186 -4.57 -1.97 -0.86
CA SER A 186 -5.40 -0.98 -1.55
C SER A 186 -6.04 0.02 -0.59
N ALA A 187 -6.57 -0.44 0.54
CA ALA A 187 -7.27 0.38 1.52
C ALA A 187 -6.41 1.50 2.13
N VAL A 188 -5.10 1.28 2.27
CA VAL A 188 -4.16 2.25 2.87
C VAL A 188 -3.34 3.03 1.85
N THR A 189 -3.33 2.61 0.59
CA THR A 189 -2.55 3.26 -0.48
C THR A 189 -2.82 4.77 -0.59
N PRO A 190 -4.06 5.29 -0.56
CA PRO A 190 -4.31 6.72 -0.64
C PRO A 190 -3.67 7.51 0.51
N VAL A 191 -3.80 7.02 1.74
CA VAL A 191 -3.19 7.66 2.93
C VAL A 191 -1.68 7.68 2.82
N PHE A 192 -1.08 6.55 2.43
CA PHE A 192 0.38 6.45 2.26
C PHE A 192 0.88 7.35 1.12
N THR A 193 0.15 7.44 0.01
CA THR A 193 0.52 8.28 -1.14
C THR A 193 0.54 9.76 -0.76
N VAL A 194 -0.48 10.23 -0.04
CA VAL A 194 -0.51 11.61 0.46
C VAL A 194 0.63 11.86 1.45
N PHE A 195 0.85 10.94 2.38
CA PHE A 195 1.93 11.04 3.36
C PHE A 195 3.30 11.09 2.67
N LYS A 196 3.58 10.17 1.74
CA LYS A 196 4.84 10.12 0.97
C LYS A 196 5.08 11.43 0.23
N LYS A 197 4.07 11.92 -0.51
CA LYS A 197 4.18 13.19 -1.23
C LYS A 197 4.51 14.35 -0.30
N ASN A 198 3.85 14.43 0.83
CA ASN A 198 4.11 15.46 1.83
C ASN A 198 5.56 15.42 2.34
N VAL A 199 6.12 14.22 2.57
CA VAL A 199 7.53 14.07 2.97
C VAL A 199 8.46 14.52 1.83
N GLU A 200 8.18 14.11 0.59
CA GLU A 200 8.95 14.53 -0.59
C GLU A 200 8.93 16.06 -0.76
N ASP A 201 7.78 16.70 -0.59
CA ASP A 201 7.64 18.16 -0.62
C ASP A 201 8.47 18.85 0.50
N ALA A 202 8.44 18.30 1.71
CA ALA A 202 9.23 18.80 2.84
C ALA A 202 10.75 18.71 2.61
N LEU A 203 11.21 17.64 1.96
CA LEU A 203 12.61 17.45 1.57
C LEU A 203 13.01 18.42 0.46
N SER A 204 12.14 18.57 -0.55
CA SER A 204 12.36 19.46 -1.70
C SER A 204 12.52 20.93 -1.29
N VAL A 205 11.67 21.44 -0.39
CA VAL A 205 11.76 22.82 0.15
C VAL A 205 13.11 23.07 0.84
N ARG A 206 13.77 22.01 1.35
CA ARG A 206 15.08 22.06 1.99
C ARG A 206 16.25 21.73 1.07
N ASN A 207 16.00 21.71 -0.26
CA ASN A 207 16.98 21.38 -1.29
C ASN A 207 17.62 19.98 -1.13
N ILE A 208 16.96 19.04 -0.46
CA ILE A 208 17.39 17.64 -0.38
C ILE A 208 16.91 16.93 -1.65
N LYS A 209 17.85 16.54 -2.50
CA LYS A 209 17.62 15.86 -3.79
C LYS A 209 17.86 14.36 -3.73
N ALA A 210 18.26 13.86 -2.58
CA ALA A 210 18.54 12.45 -2.38
C ALA A 210 17.26 11.61 -2.53
N PRO A 211 17.35 10.39 -3.08
CA PRO A 211 16.21 9.49 -3.19
C PRO A 211 15.67 9.08 -1.81
N LEU A 212 14.34 8.97 -1.76
CA LEU A 212 13.59 8.46 -0.61
C LEU A 212 13.36 6.96 -0.77
#